data_a6f8525736cf8d829b84826cbe848cd5
#
_entry.id   a6f8525736cf8d829b84826cbe848cd5
#
_cell.length_a   1.000
_cell.length_b   1.000
_cell.length_c   1.000
_cell.angle_alpha   90.00
_cell.angle_beta   90.00
_cell.angle_gamma   90.00
#
_symmetry.space_group_name_H-M   'P 1'
#
loop_
_entity.id
_entity.type
_entity.pdbx_description
1 polymer ?
#
loop_
_entity_poly.entity_id
_entity_poly.type
_entity_poly.pdbx_seq_one_letter_code
_entity_poly.pdbx_strand_id
1 'polypeptide(L)'
;MQAIKDKWLVVVNVFAASRKAGSVWKRAAVMLENAGVPYKAMFTGGVDNAIAISRKAAARGYRKFVAVGGDGTVHDVLNGIAHNPDTGDIYV
;
A
#
# COMPACT_ATOMS: atom_id res chain seq x y z
N MET A 1 -17.69 5.76 -11.02
CA MET A 1 -17.16 5.16 -9.78
C MET A 1 -16.16 4.07 -10.14
N GLN A 2 -14.99 4.07 -9.51
CA GLN A 2 -13.98 3.08 -9.82
C GLN A 2 -14.09 1.87 -8.91
N ALA A 3 -13.91 0.69 -9.49
CA ALA A 3 -13.90 -0.54 -8.71
C ALA A 3 -12.66 -0.59 -7.82
N ILE A 4 -12.79 -1.19 -6.65
CA ILE A 4 -11.66 -1.32 -5.70
C ILE A 4 -10.47 -2.02 -6.35
N LYS A 5 -10.71 -3.04 -7.19
CA LYS A 5 -9.63 -3.77 -7.86
C LYS A 5 -8.78 -2.91 -8.79
N ASP A 6 -9.33 -1.78 -9.25
CA ASP A 6 -8.63 -0.86 -10.16
C ASP A 6 -7.92 0.27 -9.41
N LYS A 7 -8.12 0.35 -8.11
CA LYS A 7 -7.51 1.36 -7.27
C LYS A 7 -6.25 0.79 -6.61
N TRP A 8 -5.20 1.60 -6.60
CA TRP A 8 -3.97 1.22 -5.89
C TRP A 8 -4.12 1.47 -4.40
N LEU A 9 -3.72 0.51 -3.59
CA LEU A 9 -3.56 0.72 -2.16
C LEU A 9 -2.10 1.02 -1.88
N VAL A 10 -1.84 2.18 -1.32
CA VAL A 10 -0.48 2.62 -0.98
C VAL A 10 -0.30 2.46 0.53
N VAL A 11 0.63 1.60 0.92
CA VAL A 11 0.97 1.39 2.33
C VAL A 11 2.24 2.17 2.62
N VAL A 12 2.13 3.19 3.48
CA VAL A 12 3.24 4.10 3.77
C VAL A 12 3.72 3.89 5.20
N ASN A 13 5.00 3.54 5.36
CA ASN A 13 5.65 3.52 6.65
C ASN A 13 6.54 4.77 6.76
N VAL A 14 6.02 5.83 7.37
CA VAL A 14 6.70 7.13 7.42
C VAL A 14 7.99 7.11 8.22
N PHE A 15 8.17 6.11 9.08
CA PHE A 15 9.37 5.99 9.90
C PHE A 15 10.46 5.14 9.26
N ALA A 16 10.17 4.50 8.13
CA ALA A 16 11.14 3.69 7.42
C ALA A 16 12.18 4.54 6.72
N ALA A 17 13.31 3.92 6.35
CA ALA A 17 14.40 4.56 5.60
C ALA A 17 14.85 5.88 6.24
N SER A 18 15.07 5.86 7.55
CA SER A 18 15.49 7.06 8.31
C SER A 18 14.49 8.20 8.17
N ARG A 19 13.21 7.87 8.11
CA ARG A 19 12.08 8.81 8.02
C ARG A 19 11.97 9.51 6.65
N LYS A 20 12.69 9.02 5.65
CA LYS A 20 12.61 9.59 4.30
C LYS A 20 11.36 9.15 3.54
N ALA A 21 10.71 8.07 4.00
CA ALA A 21 9.53 7.54 3.31
C ALA A 21 8.41 8.55 3.21
N GLY A 22 8.22 9.41 4.23
CA GLY A 22 7.21 10.45 4.20
C GLY A 22 7.42 11.45 3.06
N SER A 23 8.67 11.88 2.85
CA SER A 23 9.01 12.80 1.75
C SER A 23 8.85 12.12 0.39
N VAL A 24 9.27 10.86 0.29
CA VAL A 24 9.10 10.08 -0.92
C VAL A 24 7.61 9.95 -1.25
N TRP A 25 6.80 9.67 -0.25
CA TRP A 25 5.36 9.56 -0.44
C TRP A 25 4.74 10.86 -0.95
N LYS A 26 5.10 12.01 -0.38
CA LYS A 26 4.54 13.29 -0.80
C LYS A 26 4.78 13.54 -2.29
N ARG A 27 5.98 13.23 -2.79
CA ARG A 27 6.30 13.37 -4.20
C ARG A 27 5.54 12.37 -5.06
N ALA A 28 5.47 11.12 -4.60
CA ALA A 28 4.73 10.09 -5.31
C ALA A 28 3.24 10.42 -5.42
N ALA A 29 2.65 10.97 -4.35
CA ALA A 29 1.25 11.35 -4.35
C ALA A 29 0.94 12.40 -5.42
N VAL A 30 1.80 13.41 -5.56
CA VAL A 30 1.64 14.43 -6.60
C VAL A 30 1.68 13.79 -7.99
N MET A 31 2.62 12.87 -8.20
CA MET A 31 2.76 12.19 -9.49
C MET A 31 1.53 11.34 -9.81
N LEU A 32 1.01 10.62 -8.82
CA LEU A 32 -0.19 9.79 -9.00
C LEU A 32 -1.40 10.65 -9.33
N GLU A 33 -1.56 11.77 -8.63
CA GLU A 33 -2.68 12.68 -8.88
C GLU A 33 -2.59 13.31 -10.27
N ASN A 34 -1.40 13.75 -10.66
CA ASN A 34 -1.19 14.33 -11.99
C ASN A 34 -1.42 13.33 -13.12
N ALA A 35 -1.14 12.07 -12.87
CA ALA A 35 -1.35 11.00 -13.84
C ALA A 35 -2.79 10.47 -13.85
N GLY A 36 -3.62 10.93 -12.93
CA GLY A 36 -5.00 10.45 -12.83
C GLY A 36 -5.13 9.02 -12.31
N VAL A 37 -4.13 8.54 -11.56
CA VAL A 37 -4.14 7.19 -11.03
C VAL A 37 -4.98 7.14 -9.76
N PRO A 38 -6.02 6.29 -9.69
CA PRO A 38 -6.81 6.16 -8.47
C PRO A 38 -6.03 5.41 -7.41
N TYR A 39 -6.00 5.96 -6.20
CA TYR A 39 -5.30 5.32 -5.09
C TYR A 39 -5.94 5.66 -3.75
N LYS A 40 -5.65 4.83 -2.76
CA LYS A 40 -5.93 5.11 -1.36
C LYS A 40 -4.65 4.88 -0.57
N ALA A 41 -4.24 5.86 0.23
CA ALA A 41 -3.05 5.75 1.06
C ALA A 41 -3.44 5.36 2.49
N MET A 42 -2.70 4.41 3.05
CA MET A 42 -2.84 3.98 4.45
C MET A 42 -1.47 4.07 5.10
N PHE A 43 -1.43 4.64 6.30
CA PHE A 43 -0.17 4.89 7.00
C PHE A 43 -0.02 3.95 8.17
N THR A 44 1.17 3.37 8.33
CA THR A 44 1.50 2.56 9.50
C THR A 44 1.83 3.49 10.68
N GLY A 45 1.93 2.91 11.87
CA GLY A 45 2.21 3.68 13.08
C GLY A 45 0.98 4.03 13.90
N GLY A 46 -0.21 3.74 13.37
CA GLY A 46 -1.46 3.83 14.11
C GLY A 46 -1.82 2.48 14.73
N VAL A 47 -3.09 2.09 14.57
CA VAL A 47 -3.58 0.82 15.11
C VAL A 47 -3.02 -0.38 14.35
N ASP A 48 -2.97 -0.28 13.03
CA ASP A 48 -2.56 -1.39 12.17
C ASP A 48 -1.16 -1.19 11.63
N ASN A 49 -0.38 -2.28 11.58
CA ASN A 49 0.90 -2.31 10.88
C ASN A 49 0.68 -2.68 9.40
N ALA A 50 1.78 -2.71 8.62
CA ALA A 50 1.70 -2.97 7.19
C ALA A 50 1.11 -4.34 6.85
N ILE A 51 1.36 -5.35 7.68
CA ILE A 51 0.80 -6.69 7.47
C ILE A 51 -0.73 -6.65 7.60
N ALA A 52 -1.24 -6.04 8.67
CA ALA A 52 -2.67 -5.97 8.92
C ALA A 52 -3.38 -5.11 7.86
N ILE A 53 -2.80 -3.97 7.50
CA ILE A 53 -3.36 -3.09 6.47
C ILE A 53 -3.50 -3.83 5.15
N SER A 54 -2.43 -4.53 4.73
CA SER A 54 -2.42 -5.24 3.45
C SER A 54 -3.39 -6.42 3.45
N ARG A 55 -3.45 -7.17 4.55
CA ARG A 55 -4.37 -8.29 4.67
C ARG A 55 -5.82 -7.84 4.58
N LYS A 56 -6.17 -6.79 5.31
CA LYS A 56 -7.54 -6.26 5.29
C LYS A 56 -7.92 -5.70 3.92
N ALA A 57 -6.97 -5.03 3.26
CA ALA A 57 -7.22 -4.46 1.94
C ALA A 57 -7.41 -5.56 0.89
N ALA A 58 -6.57 -6.58 0.91
CA ALA A 58 -6.72 -7.71 -0.01
C ALA A 58 -8.07 -8.40 0.18
N ALA A 59 -8.52 -8.54 1.43
CA ALA A 59 -9.83 -9.11 1.74
C ALA A 59 -10.97 -8.26 1.19
N ARG A 60 -10.78 -6.94 1.08
CA ARG A 60 -11.78 -6.03 0.52
C ARG A 60 -11.82 -6.04 -1.00
N GLY A 61 -10.81 -6.61 -1.65
CA GLY A 61 -10.77 -6.67 -3.09
C GLY A 61 -9.66 -5.88 -3.76
N TYR A 62 -8.82 -5.20 -3.01
CA TYR A 62 -7.65 -4.53 -3.59
C TYR A 62 -6.72 -5.56 -4.22
N ARG A 63 -6.21 -5.23 -5.41
CA ARG A 63 -5.32 -6.13 -6.17
C ARG A 63 -4.02 -5.45 -6.58
N LYS A 64 -3.91 -4.14 -6.34
CA LYS A 64 -2.74 -3.35 -6.69
C LYS A 64 -2.22 -2.68 -5.44
N PHE A 65 -0.96 -2.91 -5.13
CA PHE A 65 -0.35 -2.41 -3.90
C PHE A 65 0.95 -1.68 -4.19
N VAL A 66 1.19 -0.61 -3.45
CA VAL A 66 2.46 0.10 -3.46
C VAL A 66 2.96 0.16 -2.03
N ALA A 67 4.19 -0.27 -1.81
CA ALA A 67 4.83 -0.18 -0.50
C ALA A 67 5.82 0.99 -0.51
N VAL A 68 5.63 1.92 0.41
CA VAL A 68 6.52 3.06 0.58
C VAL A 68 7.23 2.93 1.92
N GLY A 69 8.51 2.64 1.87
CA GLY A 69 9.33 2.38 3.06
C GLY A 69 10.60 1.66 2.66
N GLY A 70 11.14 0.87 3.58
CA GLY A 70 12.30 0.03 3.31
C GLY A 70 11.89 -1.38 2.94
N ASP A 71 12.89 -2.26 2.85
CA ASP A 71 12.68 -3.68 2.52
C ASP A 71 11.71 -4.36 3.49
N GLY A 72 11.74 -3.97 4.77
CA GLY A 72 10.82 -4.52 5.76
C GLY A 72 9.36 -4.20 5.45
N THR A 73 9.08 -2.99 4.93
CA THR A 73 7.72 -2.61 4.56
C THR A 73 7.22 -3.45 3.38
N VAL A 74 8.06 -3.65 2.37
CA VAL A 74 7.73 -4.51 1.22
C VAL A 74 7.44 -5.93 1.69
N HIS A 75 8.30 -6.47 2.56
CA HIS A 75 8.14 -7.81 3.12
C HIS A 75 6.81 -7.93 3.87
N ASP A 76 6.47 -6.95 4.69
CA ASP A 76 5.23 -6.94 5.46
C ASP A 76 3.99 -6.88 4.56
N VAL A 77 4.03 -6.07 3.51
CA VAL A 77 2.93 -5.99 2.54
C VAL A 77 2.72 -7.33 1.87
N LEU A 78 3.80 -7.97 1.42
CA LEU A 78 3.71 -9.29 0.78
C LEU A 78 3.17 -10.35 1.75
N ASN A 79 3.60 -10.32 3.01
CA ASN A 79 3.07 -11.24 4.02
C ASN A 79 1.58 -11.04 4.26
N GLY A 80 1.13 -9.79 4.33
CA GLY A 80 -0.27 -9.48 4.51
C GLY A 80 -1.12 -10.00 3.37
N ILE A 81 -0.66 -9.82 2.14
CA ILE A 81 -1.35 -10.30 0.94
C ILE A 81 -1.41 -11.83 0.92
N ALA A 82 -0.32 -12.50 1.31
CA ALA A 82 -0.22 -13.95 1.28
C ALA A 82 -1.23 -14.64 2.21
N HIS A 83 -1.76 -13.94 3.20
CA HIS A 83 -2.78 -14.49 4.09
C HIS A 83 -4.18 -14.51 3.48
N ASN A 84 -4.34 -14.02 2.25
CA ASN A 84 -5.63 -14.04 1.58
C ASN A 84 -5.55 -14.96 0.37
N PRO A 85 -6.19 -16.16 0.41
CA PRO A 85 -6.08 -17.13 -0.68
C PRO A 85 -6.81 -16.72 -1.96
N ASP A 86 -7.71 -15.75 -1.89
CA ASP A 86 -8.54 -15.34 -3.03
C ASP A 86 -8.00 -14.12 -3.76
N THR A 87 -6.70 -13.86 -3.64
CA THR A 87 -6.14 -12.62 -4.16
C THR A 87 -6.00 -12.57 -5.68
N GLY A 88 -6.02 -13.70 -6.37
CA GLY A 88 -5.83 -13.70 -7.82
C GLY A 88 -4.53 -13.02 -8.24
N ASP A 89 -4.56 -12.22 -9.29
CA ASP A 89 -3.38 -11.47 -9.75
C ASP A 89 -3.20 -10.20 -8.91
N ILE A 90 -2.10 -10.15 -8.16
CA ILE A 90 -1.74 -9.00 -7.35
C ILE A 90 -0.47 -8.34 -7.88
N TYR A 91 -0.48 -7.01 -7.92
CA TYR A 91 0.65 -6.20 -8.36
C TYR A 91 1.18 -5.38 -7.17
N VAL A 92 2.47 -5.46 -6.95
CA VAL A 92 3.13 -4.71 -5.87
C VAL A 92 4.24 -3.83 -6.41
#